data_045479a79342ea5d61641957bb596e6c
#
_entry.id   045479a79342ea5d61641957bb596e6c
#
_cell.length_a   1.000
_cell.length_b   1.000
_cell.length_c   1.000
_cell.angle_alpha   90.00
_cell.angle_beta   90.00
_cell.angle_gamma   90.00
#
_symmetry.space_group_name_H-M   'P 1'
#
loop_
_entity.id
_entity.type
_entity.pdbx_description
1 polymer ?
#
loop_
_entity_poly.entity_id
_entity_poly.type
_entity_poly.pdbx_seq_one_letter_code
_entity_poly.pdbx_strand_id
1 'polypeptide(L)'
;MSEESLFTRIINRELPADILYEDDQCIVINDISPQAPVHMLVIPRLPIAKLADAKHSDRALIGHLMWVAGEVARMAGVSDAFRLVVNNGKGAGQTVFHLH
;
A
#
# COMPACT_ATOMS: atom_id res chain seq x y z
N MET A 1 10.79 -22.12 -0.41
CA MET A 1 10.12 -21.31 -1.44
C MET A 1 9.21 -20.32 -0.74
N SER A 2 9.41 -19.05 -0.95
CA SER A 2 8.58 -18.04 -0.33
C SER A 2 7.26 -17.91 -1.11
N GLU A 3 6.16 -17.79 -0.38
CA GLU A 3 4.89 -17.50 -1.00
C GLU A 3 4.81 -16.02 -1.35
N GLU A 4 4.35 -15.72 -2.55
CA GLU A 4 4.06 -14.36 -2.94
C GLU A 4 2.81 -13.86 -2.23
N SER A 5 2.83 -12.61 -1.80
CA SER A 5 1.64 -11.99 -1.23
C SER A 5 0.58 -11.77 -2.31
N LEU A 6 -0.67 -11.61 -1.88
CA LEU A 6 -1.76 -11.19 -2.75
C LEU A 6 -1.35 -9.92 -3.54
N PHE A 7 -0.71 -8.97 -2.87
CA PHE A 7 -0.33 -7.71 -3.50
C PHE A 7 0.80 -7.88 -4.51
N THR A 8 1.76 -8.77 -4.26
CA THR A 8 2.80 -9.09 -5.25
C THR A 8 2.15 -9.64 -6.52
N ARG A 9 1.15 -10.48 -6.40
CA ARG A 9 0.44 -11.04 -7.54
C ARG A 9 -0.33 -9.97 -8.32
N ILE A 10 -0.90 -8.99 -7.63
CA ILE A 10 -1.54 -7.83 -8.27
C ILE A 10 -0.50 -6.99 -9.01
N ILE A 11 0.63 -6.72 -8.37
CA ILE A 11 1.73 -5.95 -8.96
C ILE A 11 2.24 -6.62 -10.25
N ASN A 12 2.32 -7.94 -10.25
CA ASN A 12 2.77 -8.73 -11.39
C ASN A 12 1.67 -8.97 -12.45
N ARG A 13 0.49 -8.36 -12.27
CA ARG A 13 -0.65 -8.48 -13.20
C ARG A 13 -1.21 -9.90 -13.27
N GLU A 14 -0.99 -10.72 -12.25
CA GLU A 14 -1.54 -12.07 -12.16
C GLU A 14 -2.97 -12.06 -11.63
N LEU A 15 -3.35 -11.02 -10.88
CA LEU A 15 -4.70 -10.81 -10.37
C LEU A 15 -5.17 -9.41 -10.75
N PRO A 16 -6.47 -9.24 -11.05
CA PRO A 16 -7.02 -7.94 -11.38
C PRO A 16 -7.12 -7.04 -10.16
N ALA A 17 -6.97 -5.73 -10.37
CA ALA A 17 -7.20 -4.72 -9.35
C ALA A 17 -7.52 -3.40 -10.04
N ASP A 18 -8.20 -2.53 -9.31
CA ASP A 18 -8.48 -1.17 -9.77
C ASP A 18 -7.29 -0.28 -9.41
N ILE A 19 -6.35 -0.15 -10.34
CA ILE A 19 -5.11 0.59 -10.14
C ILE A 19 -5.36 2.06 -10.44
N LEU A 20 -5.20 2.91 -9.41
CA LEU A 20 -5.43 4.35 -9.48
C LEU A 20 -4.16 5.13 -9.80
N TYR A 21 -3.02 4.60 -9.43
CA TYR A 21 -1.72 5.24 -9.57
C TYR A 21 -0.64 4.16 -9.57
N GLU A 22 0.40 4.35 -10.34
CA GLU A 22 1.59 3.49 -10.24
C GLU A 22 2.83 4.24 -10.70
N ASP A 23 3.95 3.88 -10.09
CA ASP A 23 5.27 4.33 -10.50
C ASP A 23 6.26 3.17 -10.36
N ASP A 24 7.55 3.44 -10.47
CA ASP A 24 8.58 2.39 -10.37
C ASP A 24 8.76 1.83 -8.97
N GLN A 25 8.16 2.45 -7.94
CA GLN A 25 8.34 2.05 -6.55
C GLN A 25 7.07 1.50 -5.90
N CYS A 26 5.89 1.87 -6.38
CA CYS A 26 4.64 1.48 -5.74
C CYS A 26 3.45 1.48 -6.70
N ILE A 27 2.36 0.91 -6.21
CA ILE A 27 1.05 1.03 -6.84
C ILE A 27 0.04 1.50 -5.79
N VAL A 28 -1.06 2.09 -6.24
CA VAL A 28 -2.20 2.42 -5.40
C VAL A 28 -3.43 1.80 -6.03
N ILE A 29 -4.21 1.08 -5.23
CA ILE A 29 -5.44 0.43 -5.68
C ILE A 29 -6.60 0.83 -4.76
N ASN A 30 -7.83 0.73 -5.27
CA ASN A 30 -9.00 0.78 -4.41
C ASN A 30 -9.11 -0.51 -3.62
N ASP A 31 -9.44 -0.42 -2.32
CA ASP A 31 -9.72 -1.59 -1.52
C ASP A 31 -11.04 -2.23 -2.02
N ILE A 32 -11.04 -3.56 -2.22
CA ILE A 32 -12.23 -4.29 -2.67
C ILE A 32 -13.27 -4.44 -1.56
N SER A 33 -12.88 -4.18 -0.31
CA SER A 33 -13.78 -4.20 0.84
C SER A 33 -13.68 -2.86 1.57
N PRO A 34 -14.11 -1.75 0.92
CA PRO A 34 -13.89 -0.42 1.47
C PRO A 34 -14.62 -0.21 2.79
N GLN A 35 -13.92 0.41 3.75
CA GLN A 35 -14.44 0.76 5.06
C GLN A 35 -14.84 2.25 5.11
N ALA A 36 -14.72 2.96 4.00
CA ALA A 36 -15.03 4.38 3.87
C ALA A 36 -15.37 4.67 2.41
N PRO A 37 -16.02 5.82 2.10
CA PRO A 37 -16.33 6.20 0.72
C PRO A 37 -15.09 6.27 -0.19
N VAL A 38 -13.95 6.67 0.37
CA VAL A 38 -12.64 6.61 -0.31
C VAL A 38 -11.73 5.74 0.55
N HIS A 39 -11.32 4.59 0.02
CA HIS A 39 -10.46 3.66 0.74
C HIS A 39 -9.44 3.09 -0.24
N MET A 40 -8.23 3.60 -0.18
CA MET A 40 -7.15 3.24 -1.09
C MET A 40 -6.02 2.56 -0.33
N LEU A 41 -5.30 1.70 -1.03
CA LEU A 41 -4.12 1.00 -0.50
C LEU A 41 -2.89 1.45 -1.28
N VAL A 42 -1.90 1.98 -0.58
CA VAL A 42 -0.59 2.32 -1.16
C VAL A 42 0.35 1.16 -0.86
N ILE A 43 0.89 0.55 -1.92
CA ILE A 43 1.58 -0.73 -1.83
C ILE A 43 2.95 -0.62 -2.51
N PRO A 44 4.06 -0.82 -1.79
CA PRO A 44 5.38 -0.84 -2.44
C PRO A 44 5.53 -2.10 -3.30
N ARG A 45 6.26 -1.98 -4.41
CA ARG A 45 6.60 -3.13 -5.23
C ARG A 45 7.55 -4.07 -4.49
N LEU A 46 8.44 -3.51 -3.67
CA LEU A 46 9.32 -4.29 -2.81
C LEU A 46 8.49 -5.00 -1.74
N PRO A 47 8.56 -6.34 -1.64
CA PRO A 47 7.68 -7.09 -0.74
C PRO A 47 8.18 -7.09 0.71
N ILE A 48 8.12 -5.96 1.38
CA ILE A 48 8.38 -5.85 2.82
C ILE A 48 7.15 -6.39 3.53
N ALA A 49 7.30 -7.40 4.38
CA ALA A 49 6.14 -8.07 4.98
C ALA A 49 5.35 -7.14 5.90
N LYS A 50 6.03 -6.39 6.76
CA LYS A 50 5.40 -5.43 7.67
C LYS A 50 6.36 -4.27 7.91
N LEU A 51 5.84 -3.15 8.38
CA LEU A 51 6.63 -1.94 8.55
C LEU A 51 7.88 -2.16 9.41
N ALA A 52 7.76 -2.90 10.49
CA ALA A 52 8.88 -3.14 11.39
C ALA A 52 10.02 -3.97 10.76
N ASP A 53 9.75 -4.65 9.65
CA ASP A 53 10.75 -5.41 8.91
C ASP A 53 11.53 -4.52 7.91
N ALA A 54 11.12 -3.27 7.72
CA ALA A 54 11.83 -2.35 6.85
C ALA A 54 13.24 -2.10 7.39
N LYS A 55 14.20 -2.01 6.45
CA LYS A 55 15.60 -1.76 6.78
C LYS A 55 15.91 -0.29 6.72
N HIS A 56 17.05 0.11 7.29
CA HIS A 56 17.54 1.48 7.21
C HIS A 56 17.62 1.96 5.75
N SER A 57 18.00 1.06 4.82
CA SER A 57 18.08 1.35 3.39
C SER A 57 16.71 1.55 2.73
N ASP A 58 15.60 1.21 3.40
CA ASP A 58 14.26 1.36 2.86
C ASP A 58 13.62 2.71 3.21
N ARG A 59 14.36 3.60 3.88
CA ARG A 59 13.81 4.88 4.35
C ARG A 59 13.29 5.76 3.23
N ALA A 60 14.02 5.84 2.12
CA ALA A 60 13.59 6.65 0.98
C ALA A 60 12.29 6.10 0.39
N LEU A 61 12.16 4.78 0.30
CA LEU A 61 10.94 4.13 -0.15
C LEU A 61 9.77 4.47 0.77
N ILE A 62 9.96 4.35 2.10
CA ILE A 62 8.91 4.66 3.08
C ILE A 62 8.46 6.11 2.92
N GLY A 63 9.40 7.05 2.78
CA GLY A 63 9.07 8.45 2.54
C GLY A 63 8.29 8.65 1.24
N HIS A 64 8.66 7.93 0.20
CA HIS A 64 7.96 7.99 -1.08
C HIS A 64 6.50 7.52 -0.93
N LEU A 65 6.27 6.42 -0.20
CA LEU A 65 4.91 5.92 0.04
C LEU A 65 4.04 6.96 0.76
N MET A 66 4.60 7.68 1.73
CA MET A 66 3.90 8.74 2.43
C MET A 66 3.55 9.90 1.50
N TRP A 67 4.48 10.29 0.63
CA TRP A 67 4.25 11.34 -0.36
C TRP A 67 3.14 10.93 -1.32
N VAL A 68 3.18 9.68 -1.81
CA VAL A 68 2.16 9.14 -2.73
C VAL A 68 0.79 9.14 -2.06
N ALA A 69 0.71 8.80 -0.76
CA ALA A 69 -0.56 8.83 -0.03
C ALA A 69 -1.22 10.23 -0.11
N GLY A 70 -0.44 11.29 0.10
CA GLY A 70 -0.95 12.66 -0.06
C GLY A 70 -1.35 12.98 -1.49
N GLU A 71 -0.57 12.50 -2.46
CA GLU A 71 -0.83 12.72 -3.89
C GLU A 71 -2.17 12.10 -4.33
N VAL A 72 -2.40 10.83 -3.96
CA VAL A 72 -3.65 10.16 -4.34
C VAL A 72 -4.85 10.69 -3.56
N ALA A 73 -4.65 11.16 -2.34
CA ALA A 73 -5.69 11.85 -1.59
C ALA A 73 -6.14 13.12 -2.32
N ARG A 74 -5.18 13.88 -2.86
CA ARG A 74 -5.49 15.07 -3.67
C ARG A 74 -6.25 14.69 -4.93
N MET A 75 -5.82 13.64 -5.63
CA MET A 75 -6.49 13.15 -6.84
C MET A 75 -7.93 12.73 -6.55
N ALA A 76 -8.19 12.18 -5.37
CA ALA A 76 -9.52 11.75 -4.95
C ALA A 76 -10.35 12.88 -4.34
N GLY A 77 -9.81 14.09 -4.23
CA GLY A 77 -10.53 15.24 -3.69
C GLY A 77 -10.68 15.25 -2.17
N VAL A 78 -9.85 14.50 -1.44
CA VAL A 78 -9.94 14.36 0.02
C VAL A 78 -8.68 14.85 0.74
N SER A 79 -7.89 15.70 0.09
CA SER A 79 -6.61 16.13 0.66
C SER A 79 -6.77 16.98 1.94
N ASP A 80 -7.93 17.57 2.17
CA ASP A 80 -8.17 18.38 3.39
C ASP A 80 -8.32 17.53 4.65
N ALA A 81 -8.76 16.27 4.50
CA ALA A 81 -8.97 15.39 5.65
C ALA A 81 -8.97 13.95 5.20
N PHE A 82 -7.95 13.22 5.59
CA PHE A 82 -7.90 11.77 5.39
C PHE A 82 -7.06 11.13 6.50
N ARG A 83 -7.27 9.86 6.70
CA ARG A 83 -6.52 9.07 7.68
C ARG A 83 -5.59 8.13 6.93
N LEU A 84 -4.34 8.09 7.36
CA LEU A 84 -3.35 7.12 6.88
C LEU A 84 -3.12 6.10 7.98
N VAL A 85 -3.31 4.83 7.66
CA VAL A 85 -3.20 3.74 8.63
C VAL A 85 -2.20 2.72 8.11
N VAL A 86 -1.31 2.28 8.96
CA VAL A 86 -0.40 1.16 8.69
C VAL A 86 -0.58 0.14 9.81
N ASN A 87 -1.11 -1.03 9.47
CA ASN A 87 -1.22 -2.12 10.42
C ASN A 87 0.06 -2.96 10.37
N ASN A 88 0.75 -3.08 11.47
CA ASN A 88 1.99 -3.84 11.57
C ASN A 88 1.75 -5.11 12.38
N GLY A 89 1.68 -6.23 11.70
CA GLY A 89 1.54 -7.53 12.34
C GLY A 89 0.10 -7.97 12.56
N LYS A 90 -0.06 -9.25 12.77
CA LYS A 90 -1.38 -9.88 12.92
C LYS A 90 -2.17 -9.29 14.09
N GLY A 91 -1.48 -9.05 15.23
CA GLY A 91 -2.13 -8.50 16.43
C GLY A 91 -2.67 -7.09 16.25
N ALA A 92 -2.22 -6.37 15.23
CA ALA A 92 -2.70 -5.02 14.89
C ALA A 92 -3.68 -5.03 13.71
N GLY A 93 -4.10 -6.21 13.26
CA GLY A 93 -5.08 -6.33 12.18
C GLY A 93 -4.52 -6.47 10.78
N GLN A 94 -3.20 -6.66 10.64
CA GLN A 94 -2.62 -6.91 9.32
C GLN A 94 -3.00 -8.33 8.87
N THR A 95 -3.64 -8.43 7.71
CA THR A 95 -4.09 -9.72 7.16
C THR A 95 -3.31 -10.13 5.92
N VAL A 96 -2.72 -9.18 5.20
CA VAL A 96 -1.83 -9.46 4.07
C VAL A 96 -0.43 -9.02 4.46
N PHE A 97 0.54 -9.96 4.45
CA PHE A 97 1.91 -9.67 4.88
C PHE A 97 2.75 -9.14 3.73
N HIS A 98 2.35 -8.00 3.29
CA HIS A 98 3.00 -7.13 2.33
C HIS A 98 2.61 -5.72 2.75
N LEU A 99 3.58 -4.91 3.17
CA LEU A 99 3.38 -3.54 3.67
C LEU A 99 2.40 -2.78 2.79
N HIS A 100 1.42 -2.15 3.42
CA HIS A 100 0.46 -1.30 2.72
C HIS A 100 -0.16 -0.29 3.68
#